data_143e12c1a95c3a7482562d5aa0e79967
#
_entry.id   143e12c1a95c3a7482562d5aa0e79967
#
_cell.length_a   1.000
_cell.length_b   1.000
_cell.length_c   1.000
_cell.angle_alpha   90.00
_cell.angle_beta   90.00
_cell.angle_gamma   90.00
#
_symmetry.space_group_name_H-M   'P 1'
#
loop_
_entity.id
_entity.type
_entity.pdbx_description
1 polymer ?
#
loop_
_entity_poly.entity_id
_entity_poly.type
_entity_poly.pdbx_seq_one_letter_code
_entity_poly.pdbx_strand_id
1 'polypeptide(L)'
;MKISKQNSGRIIASLIFLTPIIVLLSSSAMFYSGYTPEGTVNKGTLLSEPIELSNLKMEINSGPLTEEFPGKWSIVQFVSGDCTEKCWDTLYSSRQINIRLAKDSDRVVRYLINVGNNNLTAASLEKISDEYPLLNIGGIESALLPLSVEEKLKDSPYILFDPL
;
A
#
# COMPACT_ATOMS: atom_id res chain seq x y z
N MET A 1 -30.54 23.10 -44.74
CA MET A 1 -31.39 21.91 -44.54
C MET A 1 -32.27 22.18 -43.32
N LYS A 2 -33.57 22.54 -43.50
CA LYS A 2 -34.49 22.86 -42.38
C LYS A 2 -35.01 21.54 -41.82
N ILE A 3 -34.50 21.12 -40.67
CA ILE A 3 -35.04 19.97 -39.94
C ILE A 3 -36.41 20.37 -39.38
N SER A 4 -37.45 19.68 -39.80
CA SER A 4 -38.82 19.90 -39.32
C SER A 4 -38.86 19.73 -37.81
N LYS A 5 -39.55 20.63 -37.08
CA LYS A 5 -39.66 20.66 -35.61
C LYS A 5 -40.13 19.30 -35.00
N GLN A 6 -40.91 18.55 -35.78
CA GLN A 6 -41.42 17.22 -35.39
C GLN A 6 -40.33 16.11 -35.46
N ASN A 7 -39.37 16.23 -36.39
CA ASN A 7 -38.28 15.28 -36.51
C ASN A 7 -37.18 15.51 -35.45
N SER A 8 -37.05 16.74 -34.97
CA SER A 8 -36.10 17.11 -33.94
C SER A 8 -36.33 16.36 -32.62
N GLY A 9 -37.59 16.24 -32.18
CA GLY A 9 -37.94 15.50 -30.95
C GLY A 9 -37.61 14.00 -31.05
N ARG A 10 -37.88 13.39 -32.19
CA ARG A 10 -37.55 11.97 -32.42
C ARG A 10 -36.05 11.72 -32.44
N ILE A 11 -35.28 12.62 -33.05
CA ILE A 11 -33.81 12.54 -33.08
C ILE A 11 -33.24 12.66 -31.68
N ILE A 12 -33.74 13.63 -30.89
CA ILE A 12 -33.28 13.80 -29.49
C ILE A 12 -33.58 12.56 -28.63
N ALA A 13 -34.80 12.02 -28.75
CA ALA A 13 -35.20 10.81 -28.05
C ALA A 13 -34.29 9.62 -28.43
N SER A 14 -34.04 9.45 -29.75
CA SER A 14 -33.12 8.38 -30.22
C SER A 14 -31.71 8.56 -29.70
N LEU A 15 -31.18 9.78 -29.66
CA LEU A 15 -29.86 10.07 -29.11
C LEU A 15 -29.78 9.72 -27.61
N ILE A 16 -30.80 10.05 -26.82
CA ILE A 16 -30.84 9.75 -25.40
C ILE A 16 -30.80 8.24 -25.15
N PHE A 17 -31.52 7.43 -25.93
CA PHE A 17 -31.53 5.97 -25.81
C PHE A 17 -30.27 5.31 -26.39
N LEU A 18 -29.70 5.88 -27.46
CA LEU A 18 -28.54 5.30 -28.14
C LEU A 18 -27.23 5.54 -27.38
N THR A 19 -27.11 6.67 -26.68
CA THR A 19 -25.88 7.03 -25.94
C THR A 19 -25.45 5.97 -24.91
N PRO A 20 -26.31 5.49 -23.98
CA PRO A 20 -25.90 4.47 -23.02
C PRO A 20 -25.53 3.13 -23.68
N ILE A 21 -26.17 2.80 -24.79
CA ILE A 21 -25.87 1.56 -25.54
C ILE A 21 -24.48 1.66 -26.17
N ILE A 22 -24.14 2.80 -26.76
CA ILE A 22 -22.81 3.03 -27.35
C ILE A 22 -21.73 2.98 -26.27
N VAL A 23 -21.96 3.60 -25.11
CA VAL A 23 -21.01 3.60 -23.99
C VAL A 23 -20.80 2.16 -23.47
N LEU A 24 -21.86 1.38 -23.31
CA LEU A 24 -21.78 -0.01 -22.89
C LEU A 24 -20.98 -0.87 -23.89
N LEU A 25 -21.30 -0.72 -25.18
CA LEU A 25 -20.62 -1.49 -26.24
C LEU A 25 -19.14 -1.11 -26.34
N SER A 26 -18.81 0.17 -26.27
CA SER A 26 -17.42 0.65 -26.34
C SER A 26 -16.62 0.22 -25.12
N SER A 27 -17.19 0.32 -23.91
CA SER A 27 -16.56 -0.14 -22.69
C SER A 27 -16.30 -1.65 -22.70
N SER A 28 -17.29 -2.43 -23.14
CA SER A 28 -17.14 -3.90 -23.29
C SER A 28 -16.06 -4.24 -24.31
N ALA A 29 -16.05 -3.56 -25.45
CA ALA A 29 -15.04 -3.78 -26.49
C ALA A 29 -13.62 -3.47 -25.97
N MET A 30 -13.45 -2.37 -25.22
CA MET A 30 -12.17 -2.04 -24.59
C MET A 30 -11.75 -3.11 -23.57
N PHE A 31 -12.66 -3.57 -22.75
CA PHE A 31 -12.38 -4.61 -21.74
C PHE A 31 -11.92 -5.91 -22.40
N TYR A 32 -12.65 -6.41 -23.38
CA TYR A 32 -12.31 -7.66 -24.07
C TYR A 32 -11.11 -7.55 -25.01
N SER A 33 -10.78 -6.35 -25.50
CA SER A 33 -9.56 -6.11 -26.28
C SER A 33 -8.29 -6.04 -25.44
N GLY A 34 -8.40 -6.05 -24.10
CA GLY A 34 -7.25 -5.90 -23.21
C GLY A 34 -6.63 -4.49 -23.24
N TYR A 35 -7.35 -3.51 -23.78
CA TYR A 35 -6.86 -2.14 -23.81
C TYR A 35 -6.83 -1.56 -22.40
N THR A 36 -5.62 -1.30 -21.90
CA THR A 36 -5.40 -0.57 -20.66
C THR A 36 -4.83 0.80 -21.01
N PRO A 37 -5.41 1.90 -20.49
CA PRO A 37 -4.83 3.22 -20.73
C PRO A 37 -3.39 3.27 -20.19
N GLU A 38 -2.48 3.80 -21.00
CA GLU A 38 -1.10 4.04 -20.57
C GLU A 38 -1.11 5.14 -19.51
N GLY A 39 -0.45 4.85 -18.40
CA GLY A 39 -0.29 5.77 -17.27
C GLY A 39 -1.02 5.29 -16.03
N THR A 40 -0.24 4.94 -15.03
CA THR A 40 -0.73 4.67 -13.69
C THR A 40 -0.60 5.93 -12.84
N VAL A 41 -1.65 6.27 -12.10
CA VAL A 41 -1.61 7.33 -11.07
C VAL A 41 -0.95 6.83 -9.77
N ASN A 42 -0.48 5.60 -9.78
CA ASN A 42 0.22 5.00 -8.64
C ASN A 42 1.55 5.71 -8.40
N LYS A 43 1.75 6.20 -7.20
CA LYS A 43 3.01 6.85 -6.78
C LYS A 43 4.04 5.84 -6.24
N GLY A 44 3.65 4.58 -6.05
CA GLY A 44 4.51 3.48 -5.63
C GLY A 44 5.01 2.64 -6.81
N THR A 45 6.12 1.95 -6.63
CA THR A 45 6.62 0.94 -7.55
C THR A 45 6.25 -0.44 -7.03
N LEU A 46 5.66 -1.28 -7.89
CA LEU A 46 5.42 -2.67 -7.55
C LEU A 46 6.74 -3.44 -7.54
N LEU A 47 6.85 -4.41 -6.65
CA LEU A 47 7.93 -5.39 -6.72
C LEU A 47 7.73 -6.25 -7.97
N SER A 48 8.83 -6.55 -8.65
CA SER A 48 8.81 -7.40 -9.87
C SER A 48 8.41 -8.84 -9.57
N GLU A 49 8.75 -9.31 -8.37
CA GLU A 49 8.35 -10.63 -7.87
C GLU A 49 7.47 -10.42 -6.62
N PRO A 50 6.28 -11.07 -6.57
CA PRO A 50 5.43 -11.01 -5.40
C PRO A 50 6.11 -11.74 -4.23
N ILE A 51 6.12 -11.10 -3.07
CA ILE A 51 6.69 -11.63 -1.83
C ILE A 51 5.57 -11.72 -0.81
N GLU A 52 5.34 -12.90 -0.27
CA GLU A 52 4.43 -13.09 0.84
C GLU A 52 5.12 -12.70 2.14
N LEU A 53 4.45 -11.88 2.94
CA LEU A 53 4.97 -11.40 4.22
C LEU A 53 5.29 -12.56 5.19
N SER A 54 4.48 -13.61 5.17
CA SER A 54 4.67 -14.84 5.95
C SER A 54 6.00 -15.57 5.65
N ASN A 55 6.48 -15.46 4.40
CA ASN A 55 7.71 -16.10 3.97
C ASN A 55 8.98 -15.38 4.49
N LEU A 56 8.85 -14.14 4.96
CA LEU A 56 9.98 -13.34 5.44
C LEU A 56 10.51 -13.79 6.81
N LYS A 57 9.87 -14.75 7.50
CA LYS A 57 10.29 -15.27 8.82
C LYS A 57 10.72 -14.16 9.79
N MET A 58 9.91 -13.12 9.86
CA MET A 58 10.13 -12.02 10.80
C MET A 58 9.65 -12.44 12.18
N GLU A 59 10.44 -12.17 13.21
CA GLU A 59 10.05 -12.38 14.60
C GLU A 59 9.54 -11.09 15.20
N ILE A 60 8.30 -11.07 15.68
CA ILE A 60 7.71 -9.90 16.34
C ILE A 60 8.02 -9.96 17.83
N ASN A 61 8.77 -8.99 18.31
CA ASN A 61 9.28 -8.95 19.68
C ASN A 61 8.39 -8.14 20.63
N SER A 62 7.69 -7.12 20.10
CA SER A 62 6.80 -6.25 20.89
C SER A 62 5.77 -5.53 20.01
N GLY A 63 4.64 -5.17 20.61
CA GLY A 63 3.56 -4.46 19.95
C GLY A 63 2.19 -4.98 20.36
N PRO A 64 1.09 -4.39 19.85
CA PRO A 64 -0.27 -4.75 20.24
C PRO A 64 -0.76 -6.08 19.65
N LEU A 65 -0.04 -6.66 18.67
CA LEU A 65 -0.45 -7.89 18.03
C LEU A 65 0.19 -9.10 18.70
N THR A 66 -0.63 -10.11 18.88
CA THR A 66 -0.21 -11.45 19.32
C THR A 66 0.02 -12.39 18.14
N GLU A 67 -0.55 -12.07 16.97
CA GLU A 67 -0.37 -12.82 15.72
C GLU A 67 0.57 -12.05 14.80
N GLU A 68 1.48 -12.74 14.14
CA GLU A 68 2.50 -12.12 13.31
C GLU A 68 1.89 -11.39 12.09
N PHE A 69 0.89 -11.98 11.43
CA PHE A 69 0.29 -11.41 10.22
C PHE A 69 -1.22 -11.66 10.16
N PRO A 70 -2.04 -10.72 10.65
CA PRO A 70 -3.48 -10.93 10.83
C PRO A 70 -4.32 -10.77 9.54
N GLY A 71 -3.76 -10.91 8.34
CA GLY A 71 -4.49 -10.71 7.09
C GLY A 71 -4.98 -9.26 6.89
N LYS A 72 -4.15 -8.30 7.28
CA LYS A 72 -4.41 -6.85 7.13
C LYS A 72 -3.35 -6.20 6.24
N TRP A 73 -3.67 -5.04 5.70
CA TRP A 73 -2.65 -4.21 5.06
C TRP A 73 -1.49 -3.95 6.01
N SER A 74 -0.28 -4.22 5.58
CA SER A 74 0.90 -4.11 6.44
C SER A 74 1.88 -3.09 5.89
N ILE A 75 2.14 -2.03 6.66
CA ILE A 75 3.18 -1.04 6.36
C ILE A 75 4.43 -1.50 7.12
N VAL A 76 5.40 -2.03 6.39
CA VAL A 76 6.64 -2.56 6.98
C VAL A 76 7.78 -1.61 6.68
N GLN A 77 8.36 -1.06 7.73
CA GLN A 77 9.57 -0.24 7.69
C GLN A 77 10.74 -1.10 8.16
N PHE A 78 11.80 -1.13 7.38
CA PHE A 78 13.01 -1.84 7.73
C PHE A 78 14.08 -0.85 8.21
N VAL A 79 14.81 -1.23 9.23
CA VAL A 79 15.92 -0.45 9.80
C VAL A 79 17.09 -1.37 10.07
N SER A 80 18.32 -0.89 9.84
CA SER A 80 19.54 -1.61 10.19
C SER A 80 20.29 -0.82 11.25
N GLY A 81 20.26 -1.33 12.49
CA GLY A 81 20.81 -0.64 13.66
C GLY A 81 19.83 0.31 14.31
N ASP A 82 20.32 1.42 14.85
CA ASP A 82 19.47 2.40 15.55
C ASP A 82 18.68 3.30 14.59
N CYS A 83 17.61 3.92 15.10
CA CYS A 83 16.72 4.76 14.32
C CYS A 83 17.36 6.12 14.03
N THR A 84 17.69 6.38 12.77
CA THR A 84 18.21 7.65 12.27
C THR A 84 17.10 8.68 12.09
N GLU A 85 17.43 9.92 11.77
CA GLU A 85 16.47 10.98 11.45
C GLU A 85 15.46 10.53 10.37
N LYS A 86 15.94 9.95 9.27
CA LYS A 86 15.09 9.40 8.20
C LYS A 86 14.13 8.32 8.73
N CYS A 87 14.58 7.48 9.66
CA CYS A 87 13.73 6.46 10.27
C CYS A 87 12.60 7.11 11.08
N TRP A 88 12.90 8.12 11.89
CA TRP A 88 11.90 8.86 12.68
C TRP A 88 10.88 9.58 11.80
N ASP A 89 11.30 10.22 10.73
CA ASP A 89 10.42 10.88 9.76
C ASP A 89 9.45 9.87 9.11
N THR A 90 9.95 8.67 8.81
CA THR A 90 9.13 7.61 8.23
C THR A 90 8.12 7.06 9.25
N LEU A 91 8.53 6.86 10.51
CA LEU A 91 7.62 6.45 11.58
C LEU A 91 6.53 7.49 11.81
N TYR A 92 6.89 8.77 11.83
CA TYR A 92 5.93 9.87 11.92
C TYR A 92 4.94 9.85 10.76
N SER A 93 5.44 9.72 9.51
CA SER A 93 4.62 9.70 8.31
C SER A 93 3.65 8.51 8.31
N SER A 94 4.11 7.31 8.65
CA SER A 94 3.27 6.12 8.73
C SER A 94 2.20 6.23 9.84
N ARG A 95 2.52 6.90 10.96
CA ARG A 95 1.54 7.22 12.01
C ARG A 95 0.47 8.19 11.49
N GLN A 96 0.87 9.23 10.74
CA GLN A 96 -0.08 10.18 10.18
C GLN A 96 -1.01 9.52 9.15
N ILE A 97 -0.50 8.57 8.34
CA ILE A 97 -1.32 7.77 7.43
C ILE A 97 -2.38 7.00 8.23
N ASN A 98 -1.98 6.28 9.27
CA ASN A 98 -2.89 5.50 10.10
C ASN A 98 -3.97 6.37 10.77
N ILE A 99 -3.62 7.53 11.30
CA ILE A 99 -4.57 8.48 11.88
C ILE A 99 -5.58 8.97 10.83
N ARG A 100 -5.12 9.27 9.61
CA ARG A 100 -6.00 9.76 8.52
C ARG A 100 -6.95 8.71 7.97
N LEU A 101 -6.64 7.44 8.14
CA LEU A 101 -7.56 6.34 7.80
C LEU A 101 -8.79 6.29 8.71
N ALA A 102 -8.75 6.92 9.89
CA ALA A 102 -9.84 7.03 10.83
C ALA A 102 -10.53 5.68 11.09
N LYS A 103 -11.77 5.50 10.62
CA LYS A 103 -12.54 4.26 10.80
C LYS A 103 -11.93 3.03 10.11
N ASP A 104 -11.08 3.21 9.10
CA ASP A 104 -10.41 2.13 8.37
C ASP A 104 -9.00 1.83 8.94
N SER A 105 -8.59 2.52 10.02
CA SER A 105 -7.28 2.34 10.67
C SER A 105 -7.05 0.91 11.16
N ASP A 106 -8.10 0.22 11.59
CA ASP A 106 -8.05 -1.17 12.07
C ASP A 106 -7.70 -2.18 10.96
N ARG A 107 -7.79 -1.77 9.69
CA ARG A 107 -7.43 -2.59 8.54
C ARG A 107 -5.94 -2.51 8.19
N VAL A 108 -5.19 -1.63 8.86
CA VAL A 108 -3.78 -1.37 8.58
C VAL A 108 -2.95 -1.60 9.83
N VAL A 109 -1.91 -2.40 9.68
CA VAL A 109 -0.93 -2.67 10.73
C VAL A 109 0.43 -2.08 10.35
N ARG A 110 1.16 -1.59 11.33
CA ARG A 110 2.49 -1.02 11.11
C ARG A 110 3.55 -1.86 11.82
N TYR A 111 4.66 -2.07 11.11
CA TYR A 111 5.79 -2.82 11.61
C TYR A 111 7.08 -2.02 11.44
N LEU A 112 7.94 -2.11 12.44
CA LEU A 112 9.34 -1.70 12.37
C LEU A 112 10.19 -2.95 12.54
N ILE A 113 10.86 -3.36 11.49
CA ILE A 113 11.65 -4.59 11.43
C ILE A 113 13.13 -4.23 11.39
N ASN A 114 13.86 -4.70 12.40
CA ASN A 114 15.30 -4.57 12.43
C ASN A 114 15.93 -5.66 11.58
N VAL A 115 16.83 -5.27 10.67
CA VAL A 115 17.54 -6.19 9.77
C VAL A 115 18.94 -6.50 10.36
N GLY A 116 19.17 -7.77 10.62
CA GLY A 116 20.44 -8.26 11.16
C GLY A 116 20.53 -8.17 12.68
N ASN A 117 21.75 -8.28 13.19
CA ASN A 117 22.01 -8.40 14.62
C ASN A 117 22.17 -7.06 15.36
N ASN A 118 22.08 -5.93 14.66
CA ASN A 118 22.20 -4.60 15.24
C ASN A 118 20.85 -4.15 15.78
N ASN A 119 20.64 -4.23 17.08
CA ASN A 119 19.38 -3.87 17.72
C ASN A 119 19.23 -2.35 17.87
N LEU A 120 17.97 -1.92 17.93
CA LEU A 120 17.60 -0.58 18.37
C LEU A 120 18.13 -0.32 19.79
N THR A 121 18.58 0.89 20.07
CA THR A 121 19.01 1.26 21.43
C THR A 121 17.82 1.25 22.40
N ALA A 122 18.10 1.06 23.70
CA ALA A 122 17.07 1.12 24.73
C ALA A 122 16.31 2.44 24.72
N ALA A 123 17.01 3.56 24.48
CA ALA A 123 16.41 4.89 24.36
C ALA A 123 15.45 4.99 23.16
N SER A 124 15.83 4.41 22.01
CA SER A 124 14.95 4.37 20.83
C SER A 124 13.73 3.50 21.08
N LEU A 125 13.87 2.35 21.74
CA LEU A 125 12.75 1.48 22.09
C LEU A 125 11.78 2.15 23.06
N GLU A 126 12.26 2.84 24.09
CA GLU A 126 11.45 3.59 25.04
C GLU A 126 10.66 4.69 24.32
N LYS A 127 11.32 5.48 23.50
CA LYS A 127 10.67 6.53 22.69
C LYS A 127 9.62 5.96 21.74
N ILE A 128 9.89 4.83 21.08
CA ILE A 128 8.93 4.18 20.21
C ILE A 128 7.71 3.70 21.00
N SER A 129 7.92 3.08 22.16
CA SER A 129 6.83 2.62 23.01
C SER A 129 5.90 3.76 23.43
N ASP A 130 6.46 4.92 23.78
CA ASP A 130 5.68 6.07 24.22
C ASP A 130 4.96 6.79 23.08
N GLU A 131 5.66 7.04 21.97
CA GLU A 131 5.12 7.85 20.89
C GLU A 131 4.33 7.02 19.85
N TYR A 132 4.59 5.71 19.74
CA TYR A 132 4.02 4.83 18.71
C TYR A 132 3.42 3.53 19.29
N PRO A 133 2.45 3.58 20.20
CA PRO A 133 1.94 2.40 20.91
C PRO A 133 1.26 1.34 19.99
N LEU A 134 0.90 1.71 18.77
CA LEU A 134 0.31 0.80 17.77
C LEU A 134 1.33 0.26 16.76
N LEU A 135 2.63 0.46 17.02
CA LEU A 135 3.69 -0.07 16.18
C LEU A 135 4.14 -1.44 16.70
N ASN A 136 4.26 -2.40 15.81
CA ASN A 136 4.85 -3.69 16.13
C ASN A 136 6.33 -3.67 15.78
N ILE A 137 7.16 -4.16 16.68
CA ILE A 137 8.61 -4.19 16.53
C ILE A 137 9.05 -5.63 16.41
N GLY A 138 9.88 -5.92 15.42
CA GLY A 138 10.42 -7.23 15.19
C GLY A 138 11.81 -7.20 14.59
N GLY A 139 12.32 -8.37 14.27
CA GLY A 139 13.61 -8.57 13.64
C GLY A 139 13.56 -9.57 12.51
N ILE A 140 14.52 -9.47 11.61
CA ILE A 140 14.78 -10.44 10.56
C ILE A 140 16.29 -10.61 10.39
N GLU A 141 16.74 -11.84 10.19
CA GLU A 141 18.15 -12.07 9.83
C GLU A 141 18.42 -11.51 8.42
N SER A 142 19.55 -10.83 8.24
CA SER A 142 19.92 -10.24 6.96
C SER A 142 19.95 -11.26 5.81
N ALA A 143 20.34 -12.50 6.10
CA ALA A 143 20.40 -13.60 5.13
C ALA A 143 19.02 -14.04 4.62
N LEU A 144 17.94 -13.72 5.35
CA LEU A 144 16.57 -14.08 5.00
C LEU A 144 15.85 -12.98 4.21
N LEU A 145 16.46 -11.79 4.11
CA LEU A 145 15.87 -10.69 3.34
C LEU A 145 16.14 -10.89 1.83
N PRO A 146 15.09 -10.99 0.98
CA PRO A 146 15.28 -11.13 -0.45
C PRO A 146 16.03 -9.92 -1.04
N LEU A 147 16.94 -10.15 -1.99
CA LEU A 147 17.70 -9.11 -2.66
C LEU A 147 16.81 -8.05 -3.31
N SER A 148 15.65 -8.46 -3.84
CA SER A 148 14.65 -7.55 -4.42
C SER A 148 14.07 -6.56 -3.40
N VAL A 149 13.92 -6.98 -2.14
CA VAL A 149 13.52 -6.12 -1.03
C VAL A 149 14.66 -5.20 -0.64
N GLU A 150 15.87 -5.74 -0.45
CA GLU A 150 17.05 -4.98 -0.05
C GLU A 150 17.37 -3.85 -1.05
N GLU A 151 17.25 -4.11 -2.36
CA GLU A 151 17.45 -3.11 -3.39
C GLU A 151 16.42 -1.98 -3.30
N LYS A 152 15.13 -2.33 -3.09
CA LYS A 152 14.04 -1.35 -2.97
C LYS A 152 14.10 -0.53 -1.70
N LEU A 153 14.65 -1.07 -0.61
CA LEU A 153 14.83 -0.34 0.65
C LEU A 153 15.80 0.85 0.52
N LYS A 154 16.64 0.89 -0.49
CA LYS A 154 17.50 2.04 -0.77
C LYS A 154 16.72 3.26 -1.20
N ASP A 155 15.64 3.04 -1.96
CA ASP A 155 14.82 4.09 -2.57
C ASP A 155 13.53 4.37 -1.79
N SER A 156 12.97 3.35 -1.14
CA SER A 156 11.68 3.44 -0.44
C SER A 156 11.84 3.29 1.06
N PRO A 157 11.26 4.20 1.86
CA PRO A 157 11.37 4.13 3.31
C PRO A 157 10.55 2.99 3.93
N TYR A 158 9.57 2.44 3.23
CA TYR A 158 8.71 1.34 3.67
C TYR A 158 8.16 0.54 2.49
N ILE A 159 7.74 -0.67 2.76
CA ILE A 159 7.03 -1.54 1.82
C ILE A 159 5.61 -1.75 2.34
N LEU A 160 4.64 -1.70 1.43
CA LEU A 160 3.24 -1.97 1.71
C LEU A 160 2.91 -3.38 1.20
N PHE A 161 2.40 -4.21 2.10
CA PHE A 161 1.90 -5.55 1.78
C PHE A 161 0.38 -5.55 1.85
N ASP A 162 -0.24 -6.27 0.94
CA ASP A 162 -1.68 -6.49 0.94
C ASP A 162 -2.10 -7.60 1.92
N PRO A 163 -3.38 -7.75 2.23
CA PRO A 163 -3.88 -8.71 3.22
C PRO A 163 -4.02 -10.16 2.71
N LEU A 164 -3.45 -10.50 1.55
CA LEU A 164 -3.59 -11.84 0.95
C LEU A 164 -2.68 -12.87 1.60
#